data_b01d3a2d337a53afd5aa3c19dad0ca3a
#
_entry.id   b01d3a2d337a53afd5aa3c19dad0ca3a
#
_cell.length_a   1.000
_cell.length_b   1.000
_cell.length_c   1.000
_cell.angle_alpha   90.00
_cell.angle_beta   90.00
_cell.angle_gamma   90.00
#
_symmetry.space_group_name_H-M   'P 1'
#
loop_
_entity.id
_entity.type
_entity.pdbx_description
1 polymer ?
#
loop_
_entity_poly.entity_id
_entity_poly.type
_entity_poly.pdbx_seq_one_letter_code
_entity_poly.pdbx_strand_id
1 'polypeptide(L)'
;MKSQVLGVTAVITAAVVLLFGSAFTAGQGAGSKVPEPPLLPGQKPYSLDLGETISYSQSKNFDVVGHSYFKGEWLTESARQRGMGCGFNVPRVYKGVGYFAGYDDPPTCFGVVIADVSNPADMKALSFIPCNPGTRCNYLRLNPARKILVVGMDSSAANPEQPAGGPAAQAGFAFYDVSNPRAPERLGFYPTLPHGATHGFEIDDRYVYGCATTAQTKPANHELLILDYTDPKAPSLASTVHIPGQYLEETYEPRDQKNLDGSPQHVWCHEVNYHKDRLYVAWRDAGMVIVDVSDRTHPEIISRLDYVPPFHGGATGATHTAAPVIVDPAKDPTLVVLTDEIIACPPGYGRIVDISDLSNPQVISTLRIPHVTDNFDRAAGKFVCPSNGGYVHHPWFDFRSPGLLYTAWIEQGVRAWDISNPFLPREIGYYLSPRYPGRFPNRQVREVYQDRDTGLLYMADANGGGITVLRWVGPIPRRPVPAAAPGAR
;
A
#
# COMPACT_ATOMS: atom_id res chain seq x y z
N MET A 1 5.50 -8.40 -76.29
CA MET A 1 6.50 -8.36 -75.22
C MET A 1 5.77 -8.34 -73.87
N LYS A 2 6.01 -9.35 -73.07
CA LYS A 2 5.20 -9.71 -71.87
C LYS A 2 5.57 -8.85 -70.71
N SER A 3 4.62 -8.13 -70.08
CA SER A 3 4.75 -7.47 -68.82
C SER A 3 4.40 -8.46 -67.71
N GLN A 4 5.34 -8.70 -66.81
CA GLN A 4 5.10 -9.42 -65.58
C GLN A 4 4.63 -8.45 -64.49
N VAL A 5 3.48 -8.74 -63.91
CA VAL A 5 2.95 -8.10 -62.70
C VAL A 5 3.46 -8.88 -61.53
N LEU A 6 4.28 -8.25 -60.69
CA LEU A 6 4.68 -8.77 -59.40
C LEU A 6 3.62 -8.41 -58.35
N GLY A 7 2.92 -9.43 -57.86
CA GLY A 7 2.02 -9.29 -56.73
C GLY A 7 2.81 -9.18 -55.42
N VAL A 8 2.61 -8.09 -54.70
CA VAL A 8 3.10 -7.93 -53.33
C VAL A 8 2.10 -8.55 -52.38
N THR A 9 2.45 -9.70 -51.84
CA THR A 9 1.69 -10.33 -50.75
C THR A 9 2.04 -9.63 -49.46
N ALA A 10 1.12 -8.85 -48.91
CA ALA A 10 1.26 -8.26 -47.57
C ALA A 10 1.08 -9.37 -46.55
N VAL A 11 2.18 -9.73 -45.86
CA VAL A 11 2.13 -10.58 -44.67
C VAL A 11 1.71 -9.69 -43.52
N ILE A 12 0.48 -9.85 -43.09
CA ILE A 12 0.01 -9.27 -41.83
C ILE A 12 0.59 -10.13 -40.70
N THR A 13 1.66 -9.65 -40.11
CA THR A 13 2.18 -10.22 -38.87
C THR A 13 1.27 -9.76 -37.74
N ALA A 14 0.38 -10.64 -37.32
CA ALA A 14 -0.38 -10.45 -36.10
C ALA A 14 0.62 -10.46 -34.91
N ALA A 15 0.94 -9.30 -34.38
CA ALA A 15 1.63 -9.19 -33.12
C ALA A 15 0.67 -9.71 -32.04
N VAL A 16 0.93 -10.90 -31.54
CA VAL A 16 0.33 -11.41 -30.31
C VAL A 16 0.88 -10.55 -29.20
N VAL A 17 0.11 -9.54 -28.80
CA VAL A 17 0.33 -8.83 -27.54
C VAL A 17 0.01 -9.82 -26.43
N LEU A 18 1.03 -10.49 -25.93
CA LEU A 18 0.95 -11.19 -24.66
C LEU A 18 0.71 -10.13 -23.58
N LEU A 19 -0.55 -9.95 -23.22
CA LEU A 19 -0.98 -9.25 -22.02
C LEU A 19 -0.38 -10.01 -20.82
N PHE A 20 0.76 -9.55 -20.33
CA PHE A 20 1.14 -9.80 -18.97
C PHE A 20 0.22 -8.95 -18.09
N GLY A 21 -1.03 -9.38 -17.96
CA GLY A 21 -1.74 -9.11 -16.74
C GLY A 21 -0.91 -9.68 -15.64
N SER A 22 -0.43 -8.84 -14.71
CA SER A 22 0.06 -9.30 -13.44
C SER A 22 -1.13 -9.91 -12.68
N ALA A 23 -1.57 -11.08 -13.15
CA ALA A 23 -2.22 -12.03 -12.28
C ALA A 23 -1.16 -12.33 -11.22
N PHE A 24 -1.31 -11.76 -10.04
CA PHE A 24 -0.76 -12.33 -8.83
C PHE A 24 -1.44 -13.71 -8.64
N THR A 25 -1.13 -14.65 -9.51
CA THR A 25 -1.16 -16.02 -9.10
C THR A 25 -0.06 -16.09 -8.05
N ALA A 26 -0.45 -16.01 -6.77
CA ALA A 26 0.35 -16.56 -5.71
C ALA A 26 0.84 -17.90 -6.27
N GLY A 27 2.13 -17.97 -6.64
CA GLY A 27 2.72 -19.20 -7.12
C GLY A 27 2.37 -20.24 -6.06
N GLN A 28 1.45 -21.13 -6.38
CA GLN A 28 1.23 -22.33 -5.61
C GLN A 28 2.48 -23.20 -5.85
N GLY A 29 3.57 -22.79 -5.17
CA GLY A 29 4.59 -23.76 -4.82
C GLY A 29 3.84 -24.84 -4.09
N ALA A 30 4.02 -26.09 -4.49
CA ALA A 30 3.50 -27.27 -3.77
C ALA A 30 4.18 -27.36 -2.39
N GLY A 31 4.02 -26.31 -1.57
CA GLY A 31 4.32 -26.30 -0.15
C GLY A 31 3.18 -27.00 0.57
N SER A 32 3.50 -27.88 1.46
CA SER A 32 2.54 -28.58 2.33
C SER A 32 1.48 -27.60 2.79
N LYS A 33 0.23 -27.80 2.37
CA LYS A 33 -0.90 -27.05 2.90
C LYS A 33 -0.83 -27.16 4.42
N VAL A 34 -0.52 -26.08 5.10
CA VAL A 34 -0.73 -26.04 6.55
C VAL A 34 -2.21 -26.34 6.73
N PRO A 35 -2.61 -27.40 7.45
CA PRO A 35 -4.01 -27.73 7.63
C PRO A 35 -4.71 -26.48 8.17
N GLU A 36 -5.85 -26.12 7.56
CA GLU A 36 -6.69 -25.07 8.13
C GLU A 36 -6.99 -25.45 9.58
N PRO A 37 -6.84 -24.53 10.52
CA PRO A 37 -7.26 -24.81 11.89
C PRO A 37 -8.75 -25.17 11.84
N PRO A 38 -9.18 -26.23 12.54
CA PRO A 38 -10.57 -26.64 12.56
C PRO A 38 -11.44 -25.49 13.05
N LEU A 39 -12.65 -25.35 12.49
CA LEU A 39 -13.67 -24.47 13.03
C LEU A 39 -13.89 -24.82 14.49
N LEU A 40 -13.91 -23.82 15.35
CA LEU A 40 -14.30 -24.02 16.73
C LEU A 40 -15.80 -24.33 16.79
N PRO A 41 -16.26 -25.15 17.79
CA PRO A 41 -17.66 -25.49 17.92
C PRO A 41 -18.56 -24.26 17.89
N GLY A 42 -19.50 -24.20 16.94
CA GLY A 42 -20.40 -23.06 16.74
C GLY A 42 -19.87 -21.90 15.90
N GLN A 43 -18.60 -21.92 15.52
CA GLN A 43 -18.00 -20.91 14.66
C GLN A 43 -18.53 -21.04 13.23
N LYS A 44 -19.10 -19.94 12.71
CA LYS A 44 -19.48 -19.86 11.30
C LYS A 44 -18.27 -19.43 10.46
N PRO A 45 -18.07 -20.00 9.28
CA PRO A 45 -17.07 -19.48 8.34
C PRO A 45 -17.30 -17.98 8.11
N TYR A 46 -16.24 -17.16 8.19
CA TYR A 46 -16.24 -15.72 7.85
C TYR A 46 -17.20 -14.80 8.62
N SER A 47 -17.69 -15.18 9.78
CA SER A 47 -18.68 -14.40 10.52
C SER A 47 -18.38 -14.40 12.02
N LEU A 48 -17.17 -14.01 12.40
CA LEU A 48 -16.87 -13.77 13.80
C LEU A 48 -17.54 -12.46 14.25
N ASP A 49 -18.30 -12.51 15.34
CA ASP A 49 -18.71 -11.29 16.03
C ASP A 49 -17.52 -10.65 16.77
N LEU A 50 -17.75 -9.52 17.41
CA LEU A 50 -16.69 -8.83 18.15
C LEU A 50 -16.12 -9.69 19.29
N GLY A 51 -16.97 -10.42 20.02
CA GLY A 51 -16.55 -11.28 21.12
C GLY A 51 -15.70 -12.45 20.64
N GLU A 52 -16.09 -13.08 19.54
CA GLU A 52 -15.31 -14.13 18.89
C GLU A 52 -13.99 -13.60 18.33
N THR A 53 -14.01 -12.41 17.72
CA THR A 53 -12.79 -11.74 17.23
C THR A 53 -11.80 -11.51 18.35
N ILE A 54 -12.28 -11.04 19.52
CA ILE A 54 -11.44 -10.85 20.70
C ILE A 54 -10.89 -12.22 21.18
N SER A 55 -11.76 -13.21 21.30
CA SER A 55 -11.41 -14.51 21.87
C SER A 55 -10.39 -15.30 21.04
N TYR A 56 -10.40 -15.14 19.71
CA TYR A 56 -9.51 -15.87 18.78
C TYR A 56 -8.32 -15.07 18.30
N SER A 57 -8.22 -13.81 18.69
CA SER A 57 -7.03 -13.00 18.43
C SER A 57 -5.92 -13.28 19.45
N GLN A 58 -4.69 -12.92 19.06
CA GLN A 58 -3.55 -12.89 19.97
C GLN A 58 -3.03 -11.45 20.04
N SER A 59 -2.82 -10.95 21.23
CA SER A 59 -2.32 -9.59 21.39
C SER A 59 -1.37 -9.43 22.57
N LYS A 60 -0.50 -8.44 22.43
CA LYS A 60 0.31 -7.87 23.51
C LYS A 60 0.24 -6.37 23.41
N ASN A 61 -0.25 -5.71 24.46
CA ASN A 61 -0.41 -4.27 24.57
C ASN A 61 -1.40 -3.66 23.56
N PHE A 62 -2.33 -4.46 23.04
CA PHE A 62 -3.48 -4.00 22.25
C PHE A 62 -4.77 -4.60 22.79
N ASP A 63 -5.80 -3.76 22.89
CA ASP A 63 -7.18 -4.19 23.08
C ASP A 63 -7.95 -4.09 21.77
N VAL A 64 -8.76 -5.10 21.47
CA VAL A 64 -9.74 -5.03 20.37
C VAL A 64 -10.99 -4.36 20.89
N VAL A 65 -11.38 -3.24 20.28
CA VAL A 65 -12.54 -2.45 20.72
C VAL A 65 -13.65 -2.39 19.67
N GLY A 66 -13.38 -2.88 18.47
CA GLY A 66 -14.36 -2.94 17.39
C GLY A 66 -13.95 -3.83 16.25
N HIS A 67 -14.95 -4.34 15.53
CA HIS A 67 -14.74 -5.10 14.30
C HIS A 67 -15.98 -5.03 13.41
N SER A 68 -15.78 -4.87 12.09
CA SER A 68 -16.88 -4.94 11.11
C SER A 68 -16.38 -5.49 9.78
N TYR A 69 -17.17 -6.40 9.22
CA TYR A 69 -16.98 -6.94 7.88
C TYR A 69 -17.55 -6.04 6.79
N PHE A 70 -18.35 -5.04 7.15
CA PHE A 70 -19.08 -4.18 6.22
C PHE A 70 -19.75 -4.96 5.10
N LYS A 71 -20.61 -5.91 5.47
CA LYS A 71 -21.44 -6.67 4.54
C LYS A 71 -22.55 -5.80 3.96
N GLY A 72 -22.77 -5.86 2.66
CA GLY A 72 -23.80 -5.08 1.98
C GLY A 72 -23.98 -5.51 0.52
N GLU A 73 -24.84 -4.79 -0.20
CA GLU A 73 -25.14 -5.06 -1.61
C GLU A 73 -23.94 -4.85 -2.54
N TRP A 74 -22.95 -4.07 -2.10
CA TRP A 74 -21.69 -3.80 -2.80
C TRP A 74 -20.71 -4.97 -2.82
N LEU A 75 -20.98 -6.05 -2.07
CA LEU A 75 -20.14 -7.25 -2.14
C LEU A 75 -20.33 -7.95 -3.49
N THR A 76 -19.23 -8.48 -4.02
CA THR A 76 -19.29 -9.36 -5.18
C THR A 76 -20.13 -10.60 -4.88
N GLU A 77 -20.69 -11.22 -5.91
CA GLU A 77 -21.48 -12.45 -5.75
C GLU A 77 -20.63 -13.55 -5.11
N SER A 78 -19.38 -13.69 -5.54
CA SER A 78 -18.46 -14.67 -4.92
C SER A 78 -18.24 -14.41 -3.44
N ALA A 79 -18.09 -13.16 -3.03
CA ALA A 79 -17.93 -12.80 -1.61
C ALA A 79 -19.19 -13.11 -0.80
N ARG A 80 -20.39 -12.80 -1.35
CA ARG A 80 -21.68 -13.12 -0.71
C ARG A 80 -21.86 -14.62 -0.51
N GLN A 81 -21.65 -15.42 -1.57
CA GLN A 81 -21.76 -16.89 -1.52
C GLN A 81 -20.81 -17.52 -0.49
N ARG A 82 -19.62 -16.95 -0.34
CA ARG A 82 -18.61 -17.40 0.61
C ARG A 82 -18.79 -16.81 2.02
N GLY A 83 -19.78 -15.93 2.22
CA GLY A 83 -20.02 -15.26 3.49
C GLY A 83 -18.95 -14.27 3.92
N MET A 84 -18.11 -13.82 2.99
CA MET A 84 -17.01 -12.86 3.24
C MET A 84 -17.54 -11.45 3.48
N GLY A 85 -16.70 -10.61 4.12
CA GLY A 85 -16.85 -9.16 4.13
C GLY A 85 -16.06 -8.50 3.02
N CYS A 86 -16.02 -7.15 3.00
CA CYS A 86 -15.07 -6.42 2.19
C CYS A 86 -13.63 -6.67 2.65
N GLY A 87 -12.72 -6.85 1.72
CA GLY A 87 -11.30 -6.69 1.95
C GLY A 87 -10.90 -5.22 1.76
N PHE A 88 -10.08 -4.69 2.64
CA PHE A 88 -9.66 -3.30 2.60
C PHE A 88 -8.15 -3.15 2.55
N ASN A 89 -7.69 -2.14 1.82
CA ASN A 89 -6.28 -1.76 1.76
C ASN A 89 -5.98 -0.57 2.67
N VAL A 90 -6.67 0.55 2.47
CA VAL A 90 -6.37 1.84 3.11
C VAL A 90 -7.57 2.33 3.92
N PRO A 91 -7.43 2.50 5.24
CA PRO A 91 -8.43 3.16 6.09
C PRO A 91 -8.06 4.63 6.30
N ARG A 92 -9.07 5.51 6.36
CA ARG A 92 -8.95 6.89 6.87
C ARG A 92 -10.17 7.19 7.74
N VAL A 93 -9.95 7.90 8.84
CA VAL A 93 -11.02 8.26 9.78
C VAL A 93 -10.91 9.74 10.13
N TYR A 94 -12.03 10.40 10.16
CA TYR A 94 -12.14 11.79 10.58
C TYR A 94 -13.51 12.07 11.23
N LYS A 95 -13.49 12.57 12.47
CA LYS A 95 -14.69 12.94 13.25
C LYS A 95 -15.78 11.86 13.25
N GLY A 96 -15.38 10.62 13.55
CA GLY A 96 -16.29 9.48 13.63
C GLY A 96 -16.81 8.95 12.30
N VAL A 97 -16.28 9.44 11.16
CA VAL A 97 -16.57 8.89 9.83
C VAL A 97 -15.33 8.16 9.30
N GLY A 98 -15.50 6.91 8.94
CA GLY A 98 -14.48 6.07 8.30
C GLY A 98 -14.67 6.02 6.78
N TYR A 99 -13.55 6.01 6.06
CA TYR A 99 -13.44 5.86 4.62
C TYR A 99 -12.48 4.70 4.35
N PHE A 100 -12.98 3.64 3.74
CA PHE A 100 -12.26 2.38 3.62
C PHE A 100 -12.16 1.96 2.16
N ALA A 101 -10.94 1.99 1.60
CA ALA A 101 -10.65 1.61 0.22
C ALA A 101 -10.67 0.10 0.06
N GLY A 102 -11.52 -0.41 -0.85
CA GLY A 102 -11.67 -1.84 -1.12
C GLY A 102 -10.48 -2.40 -1.89
N TYR A 103 -10.13 -3.65 -1.61
CA TYR A 103 -9.07 -4.40 -2.28
C TYR A 103 -9.64 -5.58 -3.08
N ASP A 104 -8.98 -5.94 -4.17
CA ASP A 104 -9.50 -6.88 -5.17
C ASP A 104 -8.87 -8.29 -5.16
N ASP A 105 -7.98 -8.57 -4.21
CA ASP A 105 -7.35 -9.90 -4.11
C ASP A 105 -7.50 -10.47 -2.67
N PRO A 106 -8.48 -11.33 -2.44
CA PRO A 106 -9.54 -11.78 -3.37
C PRO A 106 -10.58 -10.68 -3.66
N PRO A 107 -11.26 -10.71 -4.82
CA PRO A 107 -12.23 -9.71 -5.19
C PRO A 107 -13.49 -9.82 -4.30
N THR A 108 -13.62 -8.92 -3.33
CA THR A 108 -14.73 -8.90 -2.39
C THR A 108 -15.65 -7.71 -2.56
N CYS A 109 -15.08 -6.52 -2.77
CA CYS A 109 -15.83 -5.31 -3.09
C CYS A 109 -14.93 -4.34 -3.90
N PHE A 110 -15.52 -3.69 -4.92
CA PHE A 110 -14.83 -2.72 -5.77
C PHE A 110 -15.33 -1.32 -5.50
N GLY A 111 -14.84 -0.69 -4.45
CA GLY A 111 -15.25 0.65 -4.09
C GLY A 111 -14.75 1.08 -2.72
N VAL A 112 -15.24 2.23 -2.29
CA VAL A 112 -14.97 2.80 -0.97
C VAL A 112 -16.22 2.69 -0.11
N VAL A 113 -16.11 2.02 1.03
CA VAL A 113 -17.15 2.04 2.06
C VAL A 113 -16.94 3.27 2.93
N ILE A 114 -17.99 4.09 3.07
CA ILE A 114 -18.06 5.18 4.03
C ILE A 114 -18.92 4.73 5.21
N ALA A 115 -18.43 4.88 6.43
CA ALA A 115 -19.09 4.33 7.60
C ALA A 115 -19.11 5.29 8.80
N ASP A 116 -20.15 5.20 9.62
CA ASP A 116 -20.15 5.73 10.97
C ASP A 116 -19.32 4.80 11.86
N VAL A 117 -18.26 5.33 12.41
CA VAL A 117 -17.35 4.64 13.33
C VAL A 117 -17.26 5.31 14.69
N SER A 118 -18.20 6.20 15.01
CA SER A 118 -18.28 6.91 16.29
C SER A 118 -18.42 5.93 17.47
N ASN A 119 -19.10 4.80 17.24
CA ASN A 119 -19.06 3.64 18.13
C ASN A 119 -18.30 2.49 17.44
N PRO A 120 -17.05 2.24 17.79
CA PRO A 120 -16.24 1.20 17.13
C PRO A 120 -16.79 -0.22 17.35
N ALA A 121 -17.57 -0.46 18.41
CA ALA A 121 -18.20 -1.76 18.66
C ALA A 121 -19.46 -2.00 17.78
N ASP A 122 -20.00 -0.96 17.14
CA ASP A 122 -21.20 -1.02 16.30
C ASP A 122 -21.05 -0.10 15.07
N MET A 123 -19.99 -0.31 14.30
CA MET A 123 -19.72 0.43 13.06
C MET A 123 -20.78 0.14 12.00
N LYS A 124 -21.28 1.20 11.32
CA LYS A 124 -22.36 1.10 10.33
C LYS A 124 -21.97 1.76 9.02
N ALA A 125 -22.13 1.04 7.92
CA ALA A 125 -21.98 1.65 6.60
C ALA A 125 -23.05 2.75 6.41
N LEU A 126 -22.61 3.89 5.87
CA LEU A 126 -23.42 5.04 5.53
C LEU A 126 -23.70 5.11 4.03
N SER A 127 -22.68 4.84 3.23
CA SER A 127 -22.73 4.86 1.77
C SER A 127 -21.57 4.07 1.16
N PHE A 128 -21.62 3.93 -0.16
CA PHE A 128 -20.59 3.25 -0.95
C PHE A 128 -20.29 4.03 -2.23
N ILE A 129 -19.02 4.23 -2.53
CA ILE A 129 -18.56 4.82 -3.79
C ILE A 129 -18.03 3.68 -4.65
N PRO A 130 -18.67 3.33 -5.78
CA PRO A 130 -18.13 2.30 -6.67
C PRO A 130 -16.88 2.79 -7.40
N CYS A 131 -15.95 1.86 -7.69
CA CYS A 131 -14.86 2.12 -8.61
C CYS A 131 -15.37 2.23 -10.05
N ASN A 132 -14.62 2.89 -10.93
CA ASN A 132 -14.90 2.85 -12.35
C ASN A 132 -14.85 1.40 -12.86
N PRO A 133 -15.62 1.03 -13.91
CA PRO A 133 -15.55 -0.30 -14.50
C PRO A 133 -14.11 -0.68 -14.89
N GLY A 134 -13.71 -1.91 -14.61
CA GLY A 134 -12.38 -2.41 -14.86
C GLY A 134 -11.28 -1.88 -13.92
N THR A 135 -11.66 -1.22 -12.83
CA THR A 135 -10.70 -0.70 -11.85
C THR A 135 -10.98 -1.20 -10.42
N ARG A 136 -10.01 -1.02 -9.54
CA ARG A 136 -10.12 -1.14 -8.08
C ARG A 136 -9.81 0.20 -7.43
N CYS A 137 -10.41 0.50 -6.29
CA CYS A 137 -10.16 1.72 -5.51
C CYS A 137 -9.10 1.45 -4.43
N ASN A 138 -7.86 1.24 -4.86
CA ASN A 138 -6.80 0.70 -4.00
C ASN A 138 -6.33 1.68 -2.92
N TYR A 139 -6.29 2.98 -3.23
CA TYR A 139 -5.83 4.03 -2.33
C TYR A 139 -6.85 5.16 -2.22
N LEU A 140 -6.89 5.80 -1.06
CA LEU A 140 -7.63 7.04 -0.85
C LEU A 140 -6.89 7.98 0.11
N ARG A 141 -7.15 9.29 -0.06
CA ARG A 141 -6.72 10.33 0.87
C ARG A 141 -7.85 11.31 1.10
N LEU A 142 -7.97 11.77 2.32
CA LEU A 142 -8.99 12.73 2.73
C LEU A 142 -8.34 14.09 3.01
N ASN A 143 -8.85 15.14 2.39
CA ASN A 143 -8.60 16.51 2.83
C ASN A 143 -9.77 16.94 3.73
N PRO A 144 -9.59 16.91 5.06
CA PRO A 144 -10.70 17.14 5.97
C PRO A 144 -11.14 18.61 6.03
N ALA A 145 -10.22 19.55 5.74
CA ALA A 145 -10.54 20.98 5.72
C ALA A 145 -11.47 21.34 4.55
N ARG A 146 -11.19 20.77 3.38
CA ARG A 146 -12.00 20.97 2.16
C ARG A 146 -13.15 19.96 2.03
N LYS A 147 -13.19 18.92 2.88
CA LYS A 147 -14.13 17.80 2.79
C LYS A 147 -14.08 17.09 1.43
N ILE A 148 -12.87 16.98 0.88
CA ILE A 148 -12.61 16.32 -0.40
C ILE A 148 -11.96 14.97 -0.12
N LEU A 149 -12.57 13.91 -0.65
CA LEU A 149 -11.97 12.58 -0.72
C LEU A 149 -11.38 12.39 -2.12
N VAL A 150 -10.09 12.05 -2.18
CA VAL A 150 -9.41 11.63 -3.41
C VAL A 150 -9.30 10.13 -3.41
N VAL A 151 -9.71 9.49 -4.50
CA VAL A 151 -9.67 8.02 -4.67
C VAL A 151 -8.83 7.68 -5.88
N GLY A 152 -7.78 6.91 -5.68
CA GLY A 152 -6.97 6.32 -6.75
C GLY A 152 -7.68 5.09 -7.31
N MET A 153 -7.93 5.09 -8.62
CA MET A 153 -8.57 4.00 -9.35
C MET A 153 -7.53 3.34 -10.24
N ASP A 154 -7.07 2.18 -9.82
CA ASP A 154 -6.07 1.35 -10.49
C ASP A 154 -6.74 0.30 -11.38
N SER A 155 -6.17 -0.05 -12.53
CA SER A 155 -6.73 -1.10 -13.39
C SER A 155 -6.78 -2.44 -12.67
N SER A 156 -7.90 -3.14 -12.82
CA SER A 156 -8.07 -4.47 -12.27
C SER A 156 -8.81 -5.37 -13.24
N ALA A 157 -8.15 -6.46 -13.65
CA ALA A 157 -8.79 -7.52 -14.45
C ALA A 157 -9.80 -8.35 -13.64
N ALA A 158 -9.77 -8.23 -12.30
CA ALA A 158 -10.65 -8.96 -11.41
C ALA A 158 -12.02 -8.29 -11.24
N ASN A 159 -12.19 -7.02 -11.69
CA ASN A 159 -13.48 -6.33 -11.64
C ASN A 159 -14.46 -6.96 -12.64
N PRO A 160 -15.52 -7.68 -12.16
CA PRO A 160 -16.45 -8.39 -13.03
C PRO A 160 -17.38 -7.47 -13.84
N GLU A 161 -17.42 -6.18 -13.53
CA GLU A 161 -18.31 -5.22 -14.18
C GLU A 161 -17.78 -4.72 -15.53
N GLN A 162 -16.57 -5.13 -15.93
CA GLN A 162 -16.07 -4.85 -17.25
C GLN A 162 -16.62 -5.90 -18.25
N PRO A 163 -17.61 -5.54 -19.10
CA PRO A 163 -18.09 -6.47 -20.11
C PRO A 163 -16.97 -6.77 -21.12
N ALA A 164 -16.91 -8.00 -21.60
CA ALA A 164 -15.99 -8.36 -22.66
C ALA A 164 -16.23 -7.43 -23.88
N GLY A 165 -15.21 -6.64 -24.27
CA GLY A 165 -15.35 -5.61 -25.31
C GLY A 165 -15.92 -4.27 -24.83
N GLY A 166 -16.07 -4.08 -23.52
CA GLY A 166 -16.43 -2.78 -22.94
C GLY A 166 -15.33 -1.72 -23.09
N PRO A 167 -15.63 -0.46 -22.75
CA PRO A 167 -14.63 0.60 -22.78
C PRO A 167 -13.43 0.22 -21.91
N ALA A 168 -12.23 0.64 -22.34
CA ALA A 168 -11.01 0.44 -21.55
C ALA A 168 -11.18 0.92 -20.11
N ALA A 169 -10.57 0.23 -19.16
CA ALA A 169 -10.59 0.61 -17.76
C ALA A 169 -10.18 2.08 -17.61
N GLN A 170 -11.01 2.85 -16.91
CA GLN A 170 -10.73 4.27 -16.65
C GLN A 170 -9.98 4.42 -15.33
N ALA A 171 -8.68 4.12 -15.36
CA ALA A 171 -7.79 4.40 -14.25
C ALA A 171 -7.55 5.90 -14.09
N GLY A 172 -7.26 6.35 -12.86
CA GLY A 172 -7.03 7.76 -12.57
C GLY A 172 -7.34 8.15 -11.14
N PHE A 173 -7.44 9.45 -10.92
CA PHE A 173 -7.76 10.04 -9.62
C PHE A 173 -9.16 10.66 -9.65
N ALA A 174 -10.05 10.18 -8.80
CA ALA A 174 -11.41 10.69 -8.67
C ALA A 174 -11.54 11.56 -7.41
N PHE A 175 -12.26 12.66 -7.53
CA PHE A 175 -12.45 13.66 -6.48
C PHE A 175 -13.93 13.67 -6.06
N TYR A 176 -14.20 13.58 -4.76
CA TYR A 176 -15.53 13.54 -4.21
C TYR A 176 -15.71 14.59 -3.11
N ASP A 177 -16.85 15.29 -3.13
CA ASP A 177 -17.34 16.02 -1.96
C ASP A 177 -17.94 15.01 -0.98
N VAL A 178 -17.41 14.97 0.22
CA VAL A 178 -17.85 14.12 1.32
C VAL A 178 -18.42 14.93 2.50
N SER A 179 -18.87 16.15 2.23
CA SER A 179 -19.57 17.00 3.23
C SER A 179 -20.79 16.29 3.82
N ASN A 180 -21.48 15.52 2.99
CA ASN A 180 -22.50 14.57 3.41
C ASN A 180 -22.01 13.13 3.19
N PRO A 181 -21.52 12.43 4.24
CA PRO A 181 -20.99 11.08 4.09
C PRO A 181 -22.04 10.03 3.68
N ARG A 182 -23.35 10.36 3.74
CA ARG A 182 -24.44 9.48 3.26
C ARG A 182 -24.72 9.63 1.76
N ALA A 183 -24.25 10.69 1.16
CA ALA A 183 -24.46 11.00 -0.27
C ALA A 183 -23.21 11.72 -0.80
N PRO A 184 -22.08 11.02 -0.98
CA PRO A 184 -20.88 11.59 -1.56
C PRO A 184 -21.13 11.99 -3.01
N GLU A 185 -20.65 13.17 -3.42
CA GLU A 185 -20.82 13.68 -4.77
C GLU A 185 -19.51 13.68 -5.53
N ARG A 186 -19.47 13.07 -6.72
CA ARG A 186 -18.28 13.11 -7.58
C ARG A 186 -18.13 14.51 -8.19
N LEU A 187 -17.01 15.16 -7.91
CA LEU A 187 -16.70 16.49 -8.42
C LEU A 187 -15.98 16.42 -9.77
N GLY A 188 -14.94 15.59 -9.87
CA GLY A 188 -14.11 15.50 -11.06
C GLY A 188 -13.29 14.21 -11.14
N PHE A 189 -12.51 14.11 -12.21
CA PHE A 189 -11.65 12.96 -12.48
C PHE A 189 -10.45 13.38 -13.33
N TYR A 190 -9.25 12.96 -12.91
CA TYR A 190 -8.05 13.07 -13.73
C TYR A 190 -7.73 11.66 -14.28
N PRO A 191 -7.86 11.42 -15.59
CA PRO A 191 -7.56 10.12 -16.17
C PRO A 191 -6.05 9.89 -16.26
N THR A 192 -5.62 8.67 -16.00
CA THR A 192 -4.32 8.14 -16.42
C THR A 192 -4.52 7.25 -17.66
N LEU A 193 -3.48 6.50 -18.07
CA LEU A 193 -3.64 5.64 -19.24
C LEU A 193 -4.77 4.61 -19.01
N PRO A 194 -5.53 4.29 -20.07
CA PRO A 194 -6.40 3.11 -20.07
C PRO A 194 -5.56 1.86 -19.75
N HIS A 195 -6.03 1.04 -18.81
CA HIS A 195 -5.27 -0.07 -18.25
C HIS A 195 -3.95 0.33 -17.57
N GLY A 196 -3.77 1.63 -17.26
CA GLY A 196 -2.69 2.12 -16.43
C GLY A 196 -2.92 1.83 -14.96
N ALA A 197 -1.88 1.98 -14.18
CA ALA A 197 -1.97 1.92 -12.73
C ALA A 197 -1.95 3.34 -12.14
N THR A 198 -2.79 3.57 -11.14
CA THR A 198 -2.60 4.61 -10.12
C THR A 198 -2.34 3.91 -8.81
N HIS A 199 -1.15 4.10 -8.25
CA HIS A 199 -0.79 3.40 -7.03
C HIS A 199 -0.80 4.32 -5.83
N GLY A 200 0.16 4.20 -4.91
CA GLY A 200 0.19 5.03 -3.71
C GLY A 200 0.32 6.52 -4.03
N PHE A 201 -0.38 7.34 -3.27
CA PHE A 201 -0.33 8.78 -3.41
C PHE A 201 -0.55 9.49 -2.07
N GLU A 202 -0.14 10.76 -2.00
CA GLU A 202 -0.42 11.66 -0.89
C GLU A 202 -1.00 12.97 -1.42
N ILE A 203 -1.60 13.77 -0.55
CA ILE A 203 -2.19 15.07 -0.90
C ILE A 203 -1.78 16.15 0.10
N ASP A 204 -1.70 17.37 -0.38
CA ASP A 204 -1.79 18.56 0.45
C ASP A 204 -3.12 19.30 0.20
N ASP A 205 -3.22 20.56 0.56
CA ASP A 205 -4.46 21.32 0.35
C ASP A 205 -4.77 21.61 -1.13
N ARG A 206 -3.78 21.48 -2.02
CA ARG A 206 -3.87 21.88 -3.42
C ARG A 206 -3.43 20.82 -4.41
N TYR A 207 -2.51 19.93 -4.01
CA TYR A 207 -1.86 19.00 -4.94
C TYR A 207 -2.09 17.54 -4.54
N VAL A 208 -2.19 16.68 -5.57
CA VAL A 208 -2.04 15.23 -5.45
C VAL A 208 -0.64 14.87 -5.93
N TYR A 209 0.07 14.10 -5.14
CA TYR A 209 1.38 13.53 -5.45
C TYR A 209 1.22 12.02 -5.60
N GLY A 210 1.11 11.53 -6.82
CA GLY A 210 0.68 10.15 -7.06
C GLY A 210 1.55 9.38 -8.04
N CYS A 211 1.79 8.12 -7.74
CA CYS A 211 2.47 7.20 -8.64
C CYS A 211 1.49 6.68 -9.70
N ALA A 212 1.81 6.85 -10.98
CA ALA A 212 0.94 6.41 -12.07
C ALA A 212 1.70 6.08 -13.35
N THR A 213 1.07 5.27 -14.20
CA THR A 213 1.52 5.00 -15.57
C THR A 213 1.02 6.10 -16.51
N THR A 214 1.89 6.63 -17.35
CA THR A 214 1.57 7.63 -18.35
C THR A 214 1.93 7.16 -19.76
N ALA A 215 1.59 7.96 -20.77
CA ALA A 215 1.95 7.67 -22.16
C ALA A 215 3.47 7.72 -22.43
N GLN A 216 4.23 8.31 -21.53
CA GLN A 216 5.68 8.45 -21.64
C GLN A 216 6.43 7.27 -21.01
N THR A 217 5.83 6.63 -20.01
CA THR A 217 6.48 5.53 -19.27
C THR A 217 6.50 4.22 -20.09
N LYS A 218 7.55 3.45 -19.91
CA LYS A 218 7.59 2.06 -20.38
C LYS A 218 6.44 1.24 -19.76
N PRO A 219 5.97 0.18 -20.40
CA PRO A 219 4.90 -0.67 -19.87
C PRO A 219 5.20 -1.13 -18.43
N ALA A 220 4.19 -1.09 -17.58
CA ALA A 220 4.25 -1.43 -16.16
C ALA A 220 5.19 -0.55 -15.30
N ASN A 221 5.69 0.57 -15.82
CA ASN A 221 6.40 1.57 -15.03
C ASN A 221 5.45 2.67 -14.55
N HIS A 222 5.71 3.17 -13.34
CA HIS A 222 5.03 4.32 -12.78
C HIS A 222 6.04 5.45 -12.57
N GLU A 223 5.66 6.64 -12.97
CA GLU A 223 6.33 7.88 -12.57
C GLU A 223 5.53 8.60 -11.47
N LEU A 224 6.09 9.62 -10.90
CA LEU A 224 5.40 10.49 -9.94
C LEU A 224 4.71 11.62 -10.70
N LEU A 225 3.39 11.74 -10.54
CA LEU A 225 2.58 12.86 -11.03
C LEU A 225 2.35 13.87 -9.92
N ILE A 226 2.40 15.15 -10.25
CA ILE A 226 1.96 16.26 -9.40
C ILE A 226 0.75 16.90 -10.07
N LEU A 227 -0.45 16.72 -9.48
CA LEU A 227 -1.69 17.24 -10.02
C LEU A 227 -2.21 18.38 -9.17
N ASP A 228 -2.53 19.52 -9.80
CA ASP A 228 -3.25 20.61 -9.16
C ASP A 228 -4.76 20.28 -9.12
N TYR A 229 -5.32 20.19 -7.91
CA TYR A 229 -6.76 20.05 -7.68
C TYR A 229 -7.36 21.21 -6.89
N THR A 230 -6.79 22.40 -7.04
CA THR A 230 -7.38 23.64 -6.48
C THR A 230 -8.84 23.76 -6.87
N ASP A 231 -9.17 23.49 -8.14
CA ASP A 231 -10.53 23.15 -8.59
C ASP A 231 -10.65 21.63 -8.77
N PRO A 232 -11.29 20.92 -7.83
CA PRO A 232 -11.44 19.47 -7.93
C PRO A 232 -12.37 19.02 -9.07
N LYS A 233 -13.08 19.94 -9.73
CA LYS A 233 -13.92 19.68 -10.91
C LYS A 233 -13.10 19.67 -12.20
N ALA A 234 -11.93 20.31 -12.19
CA ALA A 234 -11.02 20.42 -13.33
C ALA A 234 -9.56 20.22 -12.90
N PRO A 235 -9.20 19.06 -12.33
CA PRO A 235 -7.84 18.77 -11.92
C PRO A 235 -6.90 18.75 -13.14
N SER A 236 -5.68 19.24 -12.98
CA SER A 236 -4.72 19.36 -14.07
C SER A 236 -3.32 18.91 -13.66
N LEU A 237 -2.52 18.44 -14.63
CA LEU A 237 -1.13 18.09 -14.42
C LEU A 237 -0.29 19.37 -14.24
N ALA A 238 0.43 19.46 -13.13
CA ALA A 238 1.40 20.51 -12.90
C ALA A 238 2.81 20.09 -13.41
N SER A 239 3.23 18.87 -13.06
CA SER A 239 4.53 18.31 -13.47
C SER A 239 4.61 16.81 -13.21
N THR A 240 5.73 16.21 -13.65
CA THR A 240 6.08 14.81 -13.38
C THR A 240 7.51 14.68 -12.91
N VAL A 241 7.82 13.59 -12.20
CA VAL A 241 9.18 13.17 -11.86
C VAL A 241 9.36 11.72 -12.23
N HIS A 242 10.46 11.40 -12.88
CA HIS A 242 10.85 10.03 -13.20
C HIS A 242 12.33 9.79 -12.90
N ILE A 243 12.71 8.53 -12.80
CA ILE A 243 14.11 8.12 -12.76
C ILE A 243 14.55 7.82 -14.20
N PRO A 244 15.76 8.26 -14.63
CA PRO A 244 16.28 7.96 -15.97
C PRO A 244 16.16 6.48 -16.32
N GLY A 245 15.69 6.18 -17.52
CA GLY A 245 15.42 4.84 -18.03
C GLY A 245 13.95 4.40 -17.96
N GLN A 246 13.06 5.17 -17.33
CA GLN A 246 11.65 4.83 -17.22
C GLN A 246 10.82 5.20 -18.45
N TYR A 247 11.28 6.14 -19.29
CA TYR A 247 10.52 6.59 -20.45
C TYR A 247 10.79 5.74 -21.71
N LEU A 248 9.81 5.65 -22.57
CA LEU A 248 9.86 4.85 -23.80
C LEU A 248 11.02 5.25 -24.72
N GLU A 249 11.34 6.54 -24.79
CA GLU A 249 12.41 7.10 -25.64
C GLU A 249 13.82 6.95 -25.04
N GLU A 250 13.90 6.61 -23.77
CA GLU A 250 15.18 6.44 -23.06
C GLU A 250 15.73 5.04 -23.33
N THR A 251 16.96 4.97 -23.84
CA THR A 251 17.65 3.69 -24.11
C THR A 251 18.38 3.15 -22.91
N TYR A 252 18.67 4.02 -21.91
CA TYR A 252 19.32 3.63 -20.68
C TYR A 252 18.32 2.91 -19.78
N GLU A 253 18.68 1.75 -19.31
CA GLU A 253 17.99 1.11 -18.19
C GLU A 253 18.72 1.53 -16.90
N PRO A 254 18.02 1.96 -15.86
CA PRO A 254 18.63 2.49 -14.63
C PRO A 254 19.61 1.50 -14.02
N ARG A 255 19.44 0.21 -14.34
CA ARG A 255 20.35 -0.86 -13.98
C ARG A 255 20.22 -2.05 -14.91
N ASP A 256 21.33 -2.43 -15.51
CA ASP A 256 21.57 -3.81 -15.95
C ASP A 256 21.63 -4.77 -14.74
N GLN A 257 21.33 -4.28 -13.52
CA GLN A 257 21.35 -5.10 -12.32
C GLN A 257 20.10 -5.95 -12.28
N LYS A 258 20.33 -7.22 -12.16
CA LYS A 258 19.30 -8.20 -11.88
C LYS A 258 19.18 -8.36 -10.37
N ASN A 259 18.00 -8.73 -9.92
CA ASN A 259 17.80 -9.24 -8.58
C ASN A 259 18.67 -10.50 -8.36
N LEU A 260 18.91 -10.89 -7.12
CA LEU A 260 19.75 -12.06 -6.81
C LEU A 260 19.25 -13.37 -7.44
N ASP A 261 17.97 -13.47 -7.75
CA ASP A 261 17.36 -14.59 -8.47
C ASP A 261 17.49 -14.50 -10.00
N GLY A 262 18.12 -13.43 -10.50
CA GLY A 262 18.31 -13.17 -11.93
C GLY A 262 17.13 -12.50 -12.62
N SER A 263 16.03 -12.20 -11.91
CA SER A 263 14.90 -11.46 -12.45
C SER A 263 15.24 -9.99 -12.71
N PRO A 264 14.60 -9.32 -13.67
CA PRO A 264 14.75 -7.88 -13.87
C PRO A 264 14.32 -7.09 -12.62
N GLN A 265 14.99 -5.97 -12.35
CA GLN A 265 14.56 -5.04 -11.32
C GLN A 265 13.32 -4.27 -11.75
N HIS A 266 12.39 -4.06 -10.81
CA HIS A 266 11.19 -3.26 -10.99
C HIS A 266 11.45 -1.84 -10.49
N VAL A 267 11.76 -0.92 -11.40
CA VAL A 267 12.05 0.48 -11.08
C VAL A 267 10.79 1.31 -11.38
N TRP A 268 9.92 1.47 -10.37
CA TRP A 268 8.70 2.25 -10.51
C TRP A 268 8.25 2.89 -9.20
N CYS A 269 7.70 4.11 -9.32
CA CYS A 269 7.10 4.84 -8.22
C CYS A 269 5.98 4.01 -7.59
N HIS A 270 6.01 3.79 -6.27
CA HIS A 270 5.06 2.94 -5.60
C HIS A 270 4.20 3.67 -4.59
N GLU A 271 4.81 4.40 -3.66
CA GLU A 271 4.09 5.15 -2.64
C GLU A 271 4.80 6.44 -2.27
N VAL A 272 4.00 7.44 -1.92
CA VAL A 272 4.45 8.80 -1.62
C VAL A 272 4.01 9.18 -0.22
N ASN A 273 4.92 9.80 0.53
CA ASN A 273 4.62 10.53 1.75
C ASN A 273 5.06 11.99 1.58
N TYR A 274 4.27 12.91 2.10
CA TYR A 274 4.52 14.35 2.00
C TYR A 274 4.78 14.96 3.38
N HIS A 275 5.79 15.80 3.46
CA HIS A 275 6.02 16.66 4.61
C HIS A 275 6.62 17.97 4.17
N LYS A 276 5.93 19.09 4.42
CA LYS A 276 6.28 20.43 3.96
C LYS A 276 6.45 20.45 2.42
N ASP A 277 7.61 20.85 1.95
CA ASP A 277 7.93 20.94 0.53
C ASP A 277 8.77 19.74 0.05
N ARG A 278 8.66 18.59 0.71
CA ARG A 278 9.37 17.37 0.34
C ARG A 278 8.45 16.16 0.23
N LEU A 279 8.72 15.37 -0.80
CA LEU A 279 8.13 14.05 -0.96
C LEU A 279 9.17 12.97 -0.63
N TYR A 280 8.73 11.97 0.12
CA TYR A 280 9.49 10.77 0.45
C TYR A 280 8.84 9.64 -0.33
N VAL A 281 9.51 9.22 -1.38
CA VAL A 281 8.94 8.31 -2.39
C VAL A 281 9.62 6.95 -2.31
N ALA A 282 8.81 5.92 -2.18
CA ALA A 282 9.26 4.56 -2.39
C ALA A 282 9.26 4.26 -3.89
N TRP A 283 10.42 3.86 -4.41
CA TRP A 283 10.61 3.62 -5.85
C TRP A 283 11.01 2.17 -6.15
N ARG A 284 10.31 1.25 -5.50
CA ARG A 284 10.56 -0.21 -5.60
C ARG A 284 12.05 -0.55 -5.56
N ASP A 285 12.57 -1.26 -6.57
CA ASP A 285 13.98 -1.69 -6.62
C ASP A 285 14.98 -0.53 -6.78
N ALA A 286 14.51 0.67 -7.07
CA ALA A 286 15.34 1.88 -7.03
C ALA A 286 15.49 2.48 -5.62
N GLY A 287 14.81 1.91 -4.62
CA GLY A 287 14.93 2.32 -3.23
C GLY A 287 14.09 3.53 -2.86
N MET A 288 14.62 4.39 -1.99
CA MET A 288 14.00 5.64 -1.56
C MET A 288 14.50 6.81 -2.40
N VAL A 289 13.56 7.69 -2.79
CA VAL A 289 13.86 8.96 -3.46
C VAL A 289 13.24 10.10 -2.65
N ILE A 290 13.99 11.17 -2.41
CA ILE A 290 13.45 12.40 -1.80
C ILE A 290 13.41 13.47 -2.88
N VAL A 291 12.24 14.07 -3.05
CA VAL A 291 11.99 15.10 -4.07
C VAL A 291 11.66 16.42 -3.37
N ASP A 292 12.35 17.48 -3.72
CA ASP A 292 11.97 18.84 -3.38
C ASP A 292 10.84 19.30 -4.31
N VAL A 293 9.76 19.74 -3.72
CA VAL A 293 8.57 20.23 -4.42
C VAL A 293 8.20 21.64 -3.97
N SER A 294 9.19 22.45 -3.53
CA SER A 294 8.97 23.86 -3.20
C SER A 294 8.43 24.63 -4.41
N ASP A 295 8.89 24.29 -5.61
CA ASP A 295 8.23 24.63 -6.88
C ASP A 295 7.57 23.36 -7.47
N ARG A 296 6.23 23.28 -7.41
CA ARG A 296 5.46 22.11 -7.92
C ARG A 296 5.52 21.97 -9.44
N THR A 297 5.99 23.00 -10.14
CA THR A 297 6.16 22.97 -11.60
C THR A 297 7.56 22.56 -12.04
N HIS A 298 8.53 22.60 -11.11
CA HIS A 298 9.92 22.20 -11.33
C HIS A 298 10.45 21.40 -10.14
N PRO A 299 9.91 20.19 -9.90
CA PRO A 299 10.36 19.35 -8.80
C PRO A 299 11.78 18.81 -9.05
N GLU A 300 12.57 18.66 -7.98
CA GLU A 300 13.95 18.19 -8.05
C GLU A 300 14.21 16.98 -7.16
N ILE A 301 14.87 15.95 -7.67
CA ILE A 301 15.36 14.83 -6.86
C ILE A 301 16.58 15.32 -6.09
N ILE A 302 16.48 15.41 -4.76
CA ILE A 302 17.52 15.93 -3.86
C ILE A 302 18.26 14.84 -3.08
N SER A 303 17.74 13.64 -3.03
CA SER A 303 18.38 12.52 -2.35
C SER A 303 17.88 11.19 -2.91
N ARG A 304 18.74 10.19 -2.87
CA ARG A 304 18.38 8.81 -3.23
C ARG A 304 19.16 7.80 -2.39
N LEU A 305 18.46 6.85 -1.82
CA LEU A 305 19.06 5.68 -1.21
C LEU A 305 18.69 4.47 -2.05
N ASP A 306 19.70 4.00 -2.78
CA ASP A 306 19.59 2.85 -3.61
C ASP A 306 20.23 1.65 -2.89
N TYR A 307 19.41 0.68 -2.56
CA TYR A 307 19.88 -0.52 -1.89
C TYR A 307 19.26 -1.76 -2.54
N VAL A 308 20.06 -2.80 -2.61
CA VAL A 308 19.58 -4.15 -2.92
C VAL A 308 19.47 -4.88 -1.60
N PRO A 309 18.29 -5.32 -1.17
CA PRO A 309 18.17 -6.15 0.02
C PRO A 309 19.04 -7.41 -0.17
N PRO A 310 19.82 -7.81 0.84
CA PRO A 310 20.78 -8.91 0.68
C PRO A 310 20.13 -10.27 0.36
N PHE A 311 18.82 -10.38 0.51
CA PHE A 311 18.06 -11.61 0.28
C PHE A 311 16.91 -11.39 -0.68
N HIS A 312 17.02 -10.37 -1.53
CA HIS A 312 15.98 -10.09 -2.49
C HIS A 312 15.97 -11.15 -3.58
N GLY A 313 14.85 -11.77 -3.74
CA GLY A 313 14.55 -12.68 -4.84
C GLY A 313 13.10 -12.56 -5.19
N GLY A 314 12.79 -12.26 -6.46
CA GLY A 314 11.43 -12.29 -6.95
C GLY A 314 10.88 -11.00 -7.53
N ALA A 315 9.72 -11.14 -8.16
CA ALA A 315 9.14 -10.21 -9.11
C ALA A 315 8.50 -8.93 -8.52
N THR A 316 8.59 -8.67 -7.23
CA THR A 316 7.80 -7.61 -6.57
C THR A 316 8.65 -6.52 -5.98
N GLY A 317 9.70 -6.05 -6.50
CA GLY A 317 10.45 -4.89 -6.02
C GLY A 317 10.51 -4.68 -4.49
N ALA A 318 11.55 -4.03 -3.99
CA ALA A 318 11.79 -3.99 -2.56
C ALA A 318 10.96 -2.91 -1.84
N THR A 319 11.26 -1.64 -2.10
CA THR A 319 10.75 -0.53 -1.31
C THR A 319 9.27 -0.27 -1.57
N HIS A 320 8.47 -0.44 -0.52
CA HIS A 320 7.03 -0.24 -0.56
C HIS A 320 6.64 1.16 -0.09
N THR A 321 7.09 1.55 1.11
CA THR A 321 6.77 2.84 1.72
C THR A 321 8.03 3.51 2.25
N ALA A 322 8.13 4.82 2.11
CA ALA A 322 9.15 5.68 2.68
C ALA A 322 8.49 6.72 3.59
N ALA A 323 8.38 6.43 4.89
CA ALA A 323 7.65 7.27 5.84
C ALA A 323 8.60 8.13 6.69
N PRO A 324 8.57 9.47 6.56
CA PRO A 324 9.40 10.35 7.36
C PRO A 324 8.99 10.35 8.83
N VAL A 325 9.97 10.33 9.74
CA VAL A 325 9.74 10.39 11.19
C VAL A 325 9.62 11.85 11.62
N ILE A 326 8.40 12.34 11.76
CA ILE A 326 8.13 13.75 12.09
C ILE A 326 8.24 13.95 13.61
N VAL A 327 9.42 14.35 14.08
CA VAL A 327 9.67 14.67 15.49
C VAL A 327 9.18 16.07 15.83
N ASP A 328 9.40 17.03 14.95
CA ASP A 328 8.96 18.41 15.03
C ASP A 328 8.31 18.79 13.68
N PRO A 329 7.00 19.08 13.64
CA PRO A 329 6.34 19.45 12.39
C PRO A 329 6.91 20.71 11.71
N ALA A 330 7.61 21.56 12.46
CA ALA A 330 8.24 22.78 11.93
C ALA A 330 9.60 22.51 11.25
N LYS A 331 10.18 21.31 11.43
CA LYS A 331 11.51 20.94 10.93
C LYS A 331 11.43 19.83 9.90
N ASP A 332 12.48 19.74 9.11
CA ASP A 332 12.68 18.59 8.23
C ASP A 332 13.04 17.36 9.06
N PRO A 333 12.51 16.19 8.71
CA PRO A 333 12.87 14.94 9.38
C PRO A 333 14.33 14.57 9.08
N THR A 334 14.95 13.94 10.05
CA THR A 334 16.31 13.38 9.91
C THR A 334 16.29 11.85 9.80
N LEU A 335 15.12 11.25 9.96
CA LEU A 335 14.92 9.81 9.89
C LEU A 335 13.76 9.48 8.97
N VAL A 336 13.89 8.36 8.24
CA VAL A 336 12.82 7.74 7.44
C VAL A 336 12.71 6.27 7.83
N VAL A 337 11.49 5.77 7.94
CA VAL A 337 11.22 4.33 8.02
C VAL A 337 10.88 3.84 6.61
N LEU A 338 11.63 2.88 6.12
CA LEU A 338 11.34 2.15 4.89
C LEU A 338 10.71 0.81 5.21
N THR A 339 9.78 0.38 4.38
CA THR A 339 9.23 -0.98 4.43
C THR A 339 9.39 -1.65 3.07
N ASP A 340 9.65 -2.96 3.08
CA ASP A 340 9.86 -3.73 1.86
C ASP A 340 8.74 -4.76 1.64
N GLU A 341 8.10 -4.70 0.49
CA GLU A 341 7.12 -5.69 0.06
C GLU A 341 7.82 -6.81 -0.74
N ILE A 342 8.57 -7.64 -0.04
CA ILE A 342 9.21 -8.80 -0.65
C ILE A 342 8.46 -10.06 -0.23
N ILE A 343 7.75 -10.67 -1.18
CA ILE A 343 6.94 -11.89 -0.96
C ILE A 343 7.82 -13.14 -0.87
N ALA A 344 9.05 -13.07 -1.40
CA ALA A 344 10.01 -14.17 -1.40
C ALA A 344 10.46 -14.59 0.02
N CYS A 345 11.27 -15.61 0.12
CA CYS A 345 11.89 -16.08 1.34
C CYS A 345 13.40 -15.77 1.33
N PRO A 346 13.92 -15.00 2.27
CA PRO A 346 13.25 -14.35 3.39
C PRO A 346 12.36 -13.19 2.95
N PRO A 347 11.27 -12.92 3.69
CA PRO A 347 10.34 -11.84 3.36
C PRO A 347 10.94 -10.46 3.65
N GLY A 348 10.35 -9.44 3.03
CA GLY A 348 10.68 -8.04 3.28
C GLY A 348 10.51 -7.62 4.74
N TYR A 349 11.37 -6.71 5.19
CA TYR A 349 11.36 -6.16 6.54
C TYR A 349 11.56 -4.64 6.53
N GLY A 350 11.32 -3.99 7.67
CA GLY A 350 11.48 -2.54 7.80
C GLY A 350 12.94 -2.13 8.03
N ARG A 351 13.25 -0.87 7.65
CA ARG A 351 14.55 -0.23 7.91
C ARG A 351 14.34 1.17 8.46
N ILE A 352 15.26 1.60 9.34
CA ILE A 352 15.37 2.99 9.74
C ILE A 352 16.59 3.58 9.03
N VAL A 353 16.36 4.71 8.35
CA VAL A 353 17.37 5.41 7.56
C VAL A 353 17.63 6.75 8.19
N ASP A 354 18.90 7.09 8.41
CA ASP A 354 19.36 8.43 8.73
C ASP A 354 19.50 9.22 7.43
N ILE A 355 18.80 10.35 7.35
CA ILE A 355 18.81 11.30 6.23
C ILE A 355 19.27 12.69 6.66
N SER A 356 19.96 12.81 7.79
CA SER A 356 20.53 14.09 8.24
C SER A 356 21.52 14.68 7.23
N ASP A 357 22.16 13.84 6.45
CA ASP A 357 22.91 14.19 5.24
C ASP A 357 22.20 13.62 4.01
N LEU A 358 21.49 14.47 3.27
CA LEU A 358 20.74 14.07 2.08
C LEU A 358 21.64 13.55 0.94
N SER A 359 22.91 13.93 0.93
CA SER A 359 23.87 13.43 -0.06
C SER A 359 24.34 12.01 0.22
N ASN A 360 24.14 11.52 1.46
CA ASN A 360 24.61 10.23 1.92
C ASN A 360 23.66 9.55 2.93
N PRO A 361 22.43 9.23 2.55
CA PRO A 361 21.49 8.56 3.43
C PRO A 361 21.98 7.17 3.85
N GLN A 362 21.81 6.80 5.12
CA GLN A 362 22.37 5.57 5.69
C GLN A 362 21.29 4.71 6.38
N VAL A 363 21.25 3.42 6.06
CA VAL A 363 20.47 2.46 6.86
C VAL A 363 21.18 2.25 8.19
N ILE A 364 20.52 2.66 9.30
CA ILE A 364 21.12 2.56 10.64
C ILE A 364 20.59 1.40 11.48
N SER A 365 19.43 0.87 11.15
CA SER A 365 18.87 -0.30 11.82
C SER A 365 17.74 -0.95 11.01
N THR A 366 17.23 -2.08 11.51
CA THR A 366 16.16 -2.85 10.86
C THR A 366 15.06 -3.22 11.85
N LEU A 367 13.83 -3.30 11.34
CA LEU A 367 12.66 -3.81 12.05
C LEU A 367 12.44 -5.26 11.57
N ARG A 368 12.67 -6.23 12.44
CA ARG A 368 12.63 -7.65 12.08
C ARG A 368 11.76 -8.45 13.06
N ILE A 369 11.08 -9.43 12.55
CA ILE A 369 10.39 -10.45 13.34
C ILE A 369 11.22 -11.74 13.22
N PRO A 370 12.04 -12.10 14.22
CA PRO A 370 13.09 -13.11 14.07
C PRO A 370 12.60 -14.47 13.55
N HIS A 371 11.44 -14.95 14.01
CA HIS A 371 10.88 -16.22 13.56
C HIS A 371 10.31 -16.18 12.13
N VAL A 372 10.25 -15.00 11.52
CA VAL A 372 9.77 -14.78 10.15
C VAL A 372 10.93 -14.40 9.24
N THR A 373 11.70 -13.38 9.63
CA THR A 373 12.74 -12.78 8.77
C THR A 373 14.12 -13.41 8.92
N ASP A 374 14.38 -14.06 10.08
CA ASP A 374 15.73 -14.52 10.44
C ASP A 374 15.80 -16.04 10.65
N ASN A 375 14.73 -16.76 10.32
CA ASN A 375 14.67 -18.21 10.51
C ASN A 375 15.45 -18.96 9.42
N PHE A 376 16.76 -19.16 9.65
CA PHE A 376 17.66 -19.85 8.74
C PHE A 376 17.94 -21.28 9.21
N ASP A 377 17.55 -22.28 8.41
CA ASP A 377 17.90 -23.67 8.63
C ASP A 377 19.35 -23.92 8.15
N ARG A 378 20.26 -24.02 9.11
CA ARG A 378 21.67 -24.25 8.82
C ARG A 378 21.95 -25.62 8.19
N ALA A 379 21.13 -26.64 8.51
CA ALA A 379 21.30 -27.97 7.96
C ALA A 379 20.86 -28.03 6.49
N ALA A 380 19.77 -27.34 6.16
CA ALA A 380 19.28 -27.22 4.80
C ALA A 380 19.94 -26.09 3.99
N GLY A 381 20.73 -25.22 4.62
CA GLY A 381 21.37 -24.07 3.97
C GLY A 381 20.40 -23.03 3.40
N LYS A 382 19.20 -22.91 3.96
CA LYS A 382 18.15 -22.03 3.42
C LYS A 382 17.29 -21.38 4.50
N PHE A 383 16.64 -20.28 4.16
CA PHE A 383 15.62 -19.69 5.01
C PHE A 383 14.34 -20.54 5.04
N VAL A 384 13.69 -20.58 6.20
CA VAL A 384 12.39 -21.21 6.41
C VAL A 384 11.39 -20.11 6.69
N CYS A 385 10.50 -19.87 5.75
CA CYS A 385 9.54 -18.78 5.83
C CYS A 385 8.11 -19.29 5.99
N PRO A 386 7.22 -18.50 6.59
CA PRO A 386 5.79 -18.78 6.55
C PRO A 386 5.32 -18.91 5.10
N SER A 387 4.32 -19.74 4.87
CA SER A 387 3.85 -20.15 3.54
C SER A 387 3.42 -19.00 2.62
N ASN A 388 3.24 -17.79 3.15
CA ASN A 388 2.76 -16.62 2.40
C ASN A 388 3.54 -15.34 2.69
N GLY A 389 4.83 -15.46 2.94
CA GLY A 389 5.75 -14.34 3.03
C GLY A 389 5.86 -13.71 4.41
N GLY A 390 4.83 -13.12 4.96
CA GLY A 390 4.93 -12.41 6.25
C GLY A 390 5.76 -11.12 6.18
N TYR A 391 5.75 -10.43 5.06
CA TYR A 391 6.47 -9.18 4.84
C TYR A 391 5.79 -7.97 5.47
N VAL A 392 6.56 -6.91 5.70
CA VAL A 392 6.05 -5.62 6.18
C VAL A 392 5.42 -4.83 5.03
N HIS A 393 4.34 -4.10 5.31
CA HIS A 393 3.62 -3.29 4.33
C HIS A 393 3.65 -1.81 4.70
N HIS A 394 2.73 -1.29 5.52
CA HIS A 394 2.69 0.13 5.86
C HIS A 394 3.15 0.41 7.28
N PRO A 395 3.96 1.48 7.51
CA PRO A 395 4.27 2.03 8.82
C PRO A 395 3.29 3.16 9.17
N TRP A 396 3.00 3.35 10.46
CA TRP A 396 2.24 4.48 10.98
C TRP A 396 2.81 4.96 12.31
N PHE A 397 3.09 6.24 12.44
CA PHE A 397 3.59 6.81 13.70
C PHE A 397 2.47 7.24 14.62
N ASP A 398 2.59 6.92 15.91
CA ASP A 398 1.65 7.40 16.92
C ASP A 398 1.75 8.93 17.04
N PHE A 399 0.61 9.61 16.95
CA PHE A 399 0.58 11.07 17.00
C PHE A 399 1.02 11.66 18.34
N ARG A 400 0.98 10.88 19.45
CA ARG A 400 1.44 11.27 20.77
C ARG A 400 2.96 11.27 20.88
N SER A 401 3.60 10.34 20.17
CA SER A 401 5.05 10.26 20.07
C SER A 401 5.49 9.49 18.84
N PRO A 402 6.26 10.10 17.92
CA PRO A 402 6.84 9.40 16.78
C PRO A 402 7.87 8.32 17.17
N GLY A 403 8.22 8.21 18.46
CA GLY A 403 8.99 7.09 18.98
C GLY A 403 8.21 5.78 19.10
N LEU A 404 6.88 5.84 18.99
CA LEU A 404 5.99 4.68 18.87
C LEU A 404 5.57 4.53 17.40
N LEU A 405 6.02 3.45 16.81
CA LEU A 405 5.74 3.10 15.41
C LEU A 405 4.88 1.84 15.37
N TYR A 406 3.81 1.90 14.60
CA TYR A 406 3.02 0.73 14.21
C TYR A 406 3.39 0.30 12.79
N THR A 407 3.44 -0.99 12.54
CA THR A 407 3.65 -1.53 11.19
C THR A 407 2.63 -2.61 10.90
N ALA A 408 2.02 -2.54 9.74
CA ALA A 408 1.19 -3.62 9.19
C ALA A 408 2.10 -4.67 8.55
N TRP A 409 1.87 -5.94 8.87
CA TRP A 409 2.60 -7.07 8.30
C TRP A 409 1.61 -8.08 7.74
N ILE A 410 1.79 -8.42 6.50
CA ILE A 410 1.04 -9.51 5.89
C ILE A 410 1.30 -10.79 6.71
N GLU A 411 0.28 -11.52 7.10
CA GLU A 411 0.32 -12.70 7.97
C GLU A 411 0.66 -12.42 9.45
N GLN A 412 1.45 -11.38 9.74
CA GLN A 412 1.96 -11.12 11.08
C GLN A 412 1.21 -10.01 11.82
N GLY A 413 0.11 -9.51 11.23
CA GLY A 413 -0.78 -8.55 11.89
C GLY A 413 -0.19 -7.16 12.05
N VAL A 414 -0.53 -6.49 13.16
CA VAL A 414 0.03 -5.18 13.52
C VAL A 414 1.15 -5.39 14.54
N ARG A 415 2.29 -4.74 14.33
CA ARG A 415 3.42 -4.71 15.27
C ARG A 415 3.63 -3.31 15.78
N ALA A 416 3.94 -3.18 17.07
CA ALA A 416 4.30 -1.91 17.71
C ALA A 416 5.78 -1.92 18.11
N TRP A 417 6.47 -0.85 17.75
CA TRP A 417 7.91 -0.71 17.94
C TRP A 417 8.23 0.53 18.78
N ASP A 418 9.17 0.37 19.72
CA ASP A 418 9.88 1.48 20.35
C ASP A 418 11.09 1.82 19.48
N ILE A 419 11.04 2.99 18.82
CA ILE A 419 12.13 3.55 18.01
C ILE A 419 12.75 4.79 18.65
N SER A 420 12.56 5.00 19.97
CA SER A 420 13.17 6.12 20.68
C SER A 420 14.71 6.10 20.62
N ASN A 421 15.29 4.91 20.51
CA ASN A 421 16.65 4.72 20.04
C ASN A 421 16.62 4.15 18.62
N PRO A 422 16.78 4.95 17.58
CA PRO A 422 16.64 4.51 16.19
C PRO A 422 17.72 3.51 15.75
N PHE A 423 18.84 3.41 16.48
CA PHE A 423 19.87 2.40 16.23
C PHE A 423 19.53 1.02 16.80
N LEU A 424 18.58 0.95 17.73
CA LEU A 424 18.20 -0.29 18.41
C LEU A 424 16.68 -0.35 18.64
N PRO A 425 15.90 -0.45 17.56
CA PRO A 425 14.44 -0.55 17.65
C PRO A 425 14.04 -1.86 18.35
N ARG A 426 12.93 -1.82 19.11
CA ARG A 426 12.43 -2.98 19.85
C ARG A 426 10.94 -3.16 19.62
N GLU A 427 10.52 -4.39 19.33
CA GLU A 427 9.10 -4.75 19.33
C GLU A 427 8.58 -4.72 20.77
N ILE A 428 7.54 -3.93 20.99
CA ILE A 428 6.92 -3.76 22.32
C ILE A 428 5.48 -4.25 22.37
N GLY A 429 4.88 -4.59 21.24
CA GLY A 429 3.53 -5.12 21.17
C GLY A 429 3.16 -5.68 19.81
N TYR A 430 2.09 -6.48 19.78
CA TYR A 430 1.54 -7.00 18.55
C TYR A 430 0.04 -7.29 18.67
N TYR A 431 -0.63 -7.32 17.54
CA TYR A 431 -1.97 -7.85 17.38
C TYR A 431 -2.02 -8.79 16.16
N LEU A 432 -2.50 -10.00 16.39
CA LEU A 432 -2.75 -10.99 15.34
C LEU A 432 -4.26 -11.23 15.28
N SER A 433 -4.88 -10.85 14.18
CA SER A 433 -6.29 -11.14 13.93
C SER A 433 -6.53 -12.65 13.89
N PRO A 434 -7.76 -13.12 14.13
CA PRO A 434 -8.10 -14.52 13.96
C PRO A 434 -7.75 -15.00 12.57
N ARG A 435 -7.39 -16.27 12.43
CA ARG A 435 -7.41 -16.95 11.14
C ARG A 435 -8.83 -17.37 10.84
N TYR A 436 -9.31 -17.03 9.68
CA TYR A 436 -10.68 -17.35 9.28
C TYR A 436 -10.67 -18.61 8.44
N PRO A 437 -11.32 -19.71 8.89
CA PRO A 437 -11.38 -20.96 8.13
C PRO A 437 -12.03 -20.76 6.75
N GLY A 438 -11.53 -21.49 5.74
CA GLY A 438 -12.07 -21.44 4.37
C GLY A 438 -11.71 -20.19 3.57
N ARG A 439 -11.01 -19.22 4.16
CA ARG A 439 -10.29 -18.16 3.46
C ARG A 439 -8.95 -18.68 2.97
N PHE A 440 -8.33 -17.89 2.07
CA PHE A 440 -6.87 -17.98 1.97
C PHE A 440 -6.34 -18.06 3.40
N PRO A 441 -5.50 -19.06 3.73
CA PRO A 441 -5.14 -19.37 5.11
C PRO A 441 -4.51 -18.19 5.86
N ASN A 442 -4.46 -17.01 5.23
CA ASN A 442 -3.57 -15.94 5.56
C ASN A 442 -4.32 -14.67 5.86
N ARG A 443 -3.90 -14.01 6.92
CA ARG A 443 -4.19 -12.61 7.16
C ARG A 443 -3.54 -11.78 6.06
N GLN A 444 -4.21 -10.72 5.63
CA GLN A 444 -3.62 -9.73 4.72
C GLN A 444 -3.75 -8.34 5.32
N VAL A 445 -3.05 -8.12 6.43
CA VAL A 445 -3.04 -6.82 7.09
C VAL A 445 -2.22 -5.84 6.25
N ARG A 446 -2.91 -4.91 5.59
CA ARG A 446 -2.31 -3.97 4.63
C ARG A 446 -1.88 -2.67 5.27
N GLU A 447 -2.78 -2.03 6.02
CA GLU A 447 -2.48 -0.76 6.67
C GLU A 447 -3.10 -0.71 8.07
N VAL A 448 -2.47 0.07 8.93
CA VAL A 448 -3.02 0.52 10.21
C VAL A 448 -2.99 2.04 10.22
N TYR A 449 -4.12 2.67 10.52
CA TYR A 449 -4.28 4.11 10.59
C TYR A 449 -4.72 4.50 11.99
N GLN A 450 -4.12 5.54 12.56
CA GLN A 450 -4.55 6.08 13.86
C GLN A 450 -5.46 7.29 13.68
N ASP A 451 -6.66 7.20 14.21
CA ASP A 451 -7.55 8.36 14.33
C ASP A 451 -7.02 9.34 15.40
N ARG A 452 -6.84 10.59 15.00
CA ARG A 452 -6.27 11.61 15.88
C ARG A 452 -7.24 12.07 16.98
N ASP A 453 -8.53 11.96 16.76
CA ASP A 453 -9.55 12.42 17.73
C ASP A 453 -9.68 11.43 18.89
N THR A 454 -9.62 10.13 18.61
CA THR A 454 -9.84 9.08 19.61
C THR A 454 -8.57 8.34 20.02
N GLY A 455 -7.53 8.40 19.21
CA GLY A 455 -6.31 7.61 19.38
C GLY A 455 -6.46 6.13 19.00
N LEU A 456 -7.62 5.74 18.49
CA LEU A 456 -7.88 4.38 18.07
C LEU A 456 -7.18 4.07 16.73
N LEU A 457 -6.79 2.81 16.57
CA LEU A 457 -6.11 2.31 15.39
C LEU A 457 -7.08 1.47 14.56
N TYR A 458 -7.22 1.79 13.30
CA TYR A 458 -8.05 1.09 12.35
C TYR A 458 -7.16 0.22 11.46
N MET A 459 -7.26 -1.08 11.62
CA MET A 459 -6.50 -2.07 10.86
C MET A 459 -7.34 -2.58 9.70
N ALA A 460 -6.81 -2.48 8.50
CA ALA A 460 -7.42 -3.00 7.27
C ALA A 460 -6.90 -4.40 6.94
N ASP A 461 -7.81 -5.35 6.73
CA ASP A 461 -7.50 -6.70 6.25
C ASP A 461 -8.06 -6.88 4.83
N ALA A 462 -7.17 -7.06 3.87
CA ALA A 462 -7.53 -7.16 2.45
C ALA A 462 -8.18 -8.50 2.10
N ASN A 463 -8.05 -9.50 2.94
CA ASN A 463 -8.59 -10.83 2.67
C ASN A 463 -10.07 -11.01 3.09
N GLY A 464 -10.87 -9.93 2.97
CA GLY A 464 -12.27 -9.90 3.38
C GLY A 464 -12.45 -9.91 4.90
N GLY A 465 -11.40 -9.57 5.67
CA GLY A 465 -11.41 -9.45 7.12
C GLY A 465 -12.06 -8.19 7.64
N GLY A 466 -12.38 -7.26 6.77
CA GLY A 466 -13.00 -6.02 7.16
C GLY A 466 -12.03 -5.07 7.87
N ILE A 467 -12.57 -4.32 8.81
CA ILE A 467 -11.84 -3.38 9.67
C ILE A 467 -11.88 -3.85 11.11
N THR A 468 -10.72 -3.96 11.74
CA THR A 468 -10.58 -4.17 13.18
C THR A 468 -10.11 -2.89 13.84
N VAL A 469 -10.75 -2.49 14.94
CA VAL A 469 -10.38 -1.30 15.71
C VAL A 469 -9.65 -1.71 16.97
N LEU A 470 -8.45 -1.17 17.13
CA LEU A 470 -7.52 -1.50 18.21
C LEU A 470 -7.28 -0.27 19.08
N ARG A 471 -7.06 -0.50 20.39
CA ARG A 471 -6.57 0.49 21.32
C ARG A 471 -5.19 0.07 21.78
N TRP A 472 -4.22 0.99 21.67
CA TRP A 472 -2.91 0.78 22.27
C TRP A 472 -2.96 1.03 23.78
N VAL A 473 -2.56 0.04 24.57
CA VAL A 473 -2.52 0.09 26.05
C VAL A 473 -1.10 -0.10 26.59
N GLY A 474 -0.12 -0.18 25.72
CA GLY A 474 1.28 -0.32 26.10
C GLY A 474 1.96 1.03 26.42
N PRO A 475 3.27 1.02 26.68
CA PRO A 475 4.04 2.23 26.94
C PRO A 475 4.08 3.16 25.72
N ILE A 476 4.20 4.47 25.98
CA ILE A 476 4.47 5.48 24.96
C ILE A 476 5.96 5.82 25.02
N PRO A 477 6.76 5.36 24.05
CA PRO A 477 8.18 5.68 23.99
C PRO A 477 8.42 7.19 23.82
N ARG A 478 9.61 7.64 24.22
CA ARG A 478 10.03 9.03 23.97
C ARG A 478 10.23 9.25 22.47
N ARG A 479 10.22 10.53 22.05
CA ARG A 479 10.57 10.90 20.68
C ARG A 479 11.98 10.39 20.33
N PRO A 480 12.23 9.93 19.12
CA PRO A 480 13.59 9.58 18.69
C PRO A 480 14.53 10.76 18.86
N VAL A 481 15.72 10.49 19.37
CA VAL A 481 16.78 11.51 19.38
C VAL A 481 17.46 11.41 18.01
N PRO A 482 17.47 12.48 17.21
CA PRO A 482 18.24 12.51 15.97
C PRO A 482 19.69 12.13 16.25
N ALA A 483 20.33 11.41 15.34
CA ALA A 483 21.78 11.29 15.39
C ALA A 483 22.36 12.71 15.44
N ALA A 484 23.26 12.97 16.40
CA ALA A 484 23.92 14.27 16.47
C ALA A 484 24.63 14.50 15.14
N ALA A 485 24.36 15.67 14.50
CA ALA A 485 25.03 16.01 13.26
C ALA A 485 26.55 15.86 13.42
N PRO A 486 27.27 15.25 12.49
CA PRO A 486 28.72 15.16 12.57
C PRO A 486 29.30 16.58 12.60
N GLY A 487 29.82 17.00 13.76
CA GLY A 487 30.45 18.31 13.95
C GLY A 487 30.05 19.10 15.20
N ALA A 488 29.13 18.62 16.03
CA ALA A 488 28.82 19.22 17.33
C ALA A 488 29.64 18.55 18.43
N ARG A 489 30.96 18.70 18.41
CA ARG A 489 31.86 18.52 19.54
C ARG A 489 32.79 19.71 19.66
#